data_fba33ae630e3f30d3ef5271d0fcbd465
#
_entry.id   fba33ae630e3f30d3ef5271d0fcbd465
#
_cell.length_a   1.000
_cell.length_b   1.000
_cell.length_c   1.000
_cell.angle_alpha   90.00
_cell.angle_beta   90.00
_cell.angle_gamma   90.00
#
_symmetry.space_group_name_H-M   'P 1'
#
loop_
_entity.id
_entity.type
_entity.pdbx_description
1 polymer ?
#
loop_
_entity_poly.entity_id
_entity_poly.type
_entity_poly.pdbx_seq_one_letter_code
_entity_poly.pdbx_strand_id
1 'polypeptide(L)'
;MVLVLRVQEACSQEKRLIKSGKFKDVQRANIKLAVNLMLTNYALLDNVNQASTLARGRSQEALNVGVGAVEALQQVLDYFDSSSKSLKVDTISSEKQEFVVKALDVAAQRIDSFLTYLPAAQVDKAKALIAYENDLNLKEYAEQNKGEKYLNPTPGA
;
A
#
# COMPACT_ATOMS: atom_id res chain seq x y z
N MET A 1 -9.57 -4.43 -8.58
CA MET A 1 -8.41 -5.38 -8.51
C MET A 1 -7.07 -4.67 -8.58
N VAL A 2 -6.75 -3.97 -9.67
CA VAL A 2 -5.44 -3.27 -9.83
C VAL A 2 -5.16 -2.32 -8.67
N LEU A 3 -6.13 -1.49 -8.28
CA LEU A 3 -5.95 -0.54 -7.16
C LEU A 3 -5.74 -1.24 -5.80
N VAL A 4 -6.33 -2.42 -5.58
CA VAL A 4 -6.05 -3.22 -4.36
C VAL A 4 -4.59 -3.67 -4.34
N LEU A 5 -4.06 -4.14 -5.47
CA LEU A 5 -2.64 -4.50 -5.59
C LEU A 5 -1.71 -3.27 -5.46
N ARG A 6 -2.13 -2.11 -5.97
CA ARG A 6 -1.39 -0.85 -5.76
C ARG A 6 -1.29 -0.47 -4.28
N VAL A 7 -2.35 -0.71 -3.50
CA VAL A 7 -2.28 -0.51 -2.04
C VAL A 7 -1.28 -1.47 -1.40
N GLN A 8 -1.24 -2.74 -1.84
CA GLN A 8 -0.27 -3.70 -1.34
C GLN A 8 1.18 -3.28 -1.63
N GLU A 9 1.45 -2.80 -2.84
CA GLU A 9 2.76 -2.21 -3.19
C GLU A 9 3.07 -0.99 -2.32
N ALA A 10 2.10 -0.09 -2.15
CA ALA A 10 2.26 1.12 -1.34
C ALA A 10 2.58 0.78 0.13
N CYS A 11 1.92 -0.22 0.73
CA CYS A 11 2.25 -0.71 2.07
C CYS A 11 3.70 -1.19 2.15
N SER A 12 4.14 -1.97 1.18
CA SER A 12 5.51 -2.50 1.13
C SER A 12 6.55 -1.39 0.94
N GLN A 13 6.25 -0.41 0.09
CA GLN A 13 7.11 0.74 -0.15
C GLN A 13 7.22 1.63 1.08
N GLU A 14 6.09 1.99 1.71
CA GLU A 14 6.08 2.83 2.89
C GLU A 14 6.85 2.19 4.05
N LYS A 15 6.67 0.89 4.26
CA LYS A 15 7.45 0.12 5.24
C LYS A 15 8.96 0.23 5.00
N ARG A 16 9.41 0.11 3.74
CA ARG A 16 10.84 0.25 3.39
C ARG A 16 11.34 1.67 3.64
N LEU A 17 10.54 2.67 3.30
CA LEU A 17 10.87 4.08 3.55
C LEU A 17 11.02 4.37 5.04
N ILE A 18 10.08 3.91 5.87
CA ILE A 18 10.13 4.07 7.32
C ILE A 18 11.40 3.41 7.89
N LYS A 19 11.69 2.17 7.50
CA LYS A 19 12.87 1.43 7.99
C LYS A 19 14.20 2.02 7.53
N SER A 20 14.27 2.55 6.32
CA SER A 20 15.51 3.10 5.76
C SER A 20 15.74 4.56 6.17
N GLY A 21 14.69 5.30 6.55
CA GLY A 21 14.72 6.74 6.77
C GLY A 21 15.08 7.57 5.53
N LYS A 22 15.07 6.95 4.34
CA LYS A 22 15.47 7.58 3.07
C LYS A 22 14.24 8.01 2.27
N PHE A 23 13.85 9.26 2.44
CA PHE A 23 12.73 9.87 1.73
C PHE A 23 13.24 10.88 0.70
N LYS A 24 12.66 10.84 -0.52
CA LYS A 24 12.98 11.80 -1.58
C LYS A 24 12.38 13.18 -1.32
N ASP A 25 11.22 13.21 -0.68
CA ASP A 25 10.50 14.44 -0.37
C ASP A 25 9.76 14.37 0.97
N VAL A 26 9.38 15.54 1.48
CA VAL A 26 8.69 15.69 2.78
C VAL A 26 7.29 15.05 2.77
N GLN A 27 6.66 14.96 1.60
CA GLN A 27 5.30 14.39 1.50
C GLN A 27 5.33 12.88 1.72
N ARG A 28 6.33 12.20 1.17
CA ARG A 28 6.52 10.76 1.37
C ARG A 28 6.94 10.40 2.79
N ALA A 29 7.58 11.32 3.49
CA ALA A 29 7.88 11.16 4.91
C ALA A 29 6.65 11.30 5.82
N ASN A 30 5.48 11.66 5.27
CA ASN A 30 4.25 11.83 6.03
C ASN A 30 3.39 10.56 5.99
N ILE A 31 3.41 9.82 7.09
CA ILE A 31 2.70 8.55 7.26
C ILE A 31 1.18 8.72 7.07
N LYS A 32 0.58 9.76 7.66
CA LYS A 32 -0.87 10.01 7.53
C LYS A 32 -1.26 10.25 6.08
N LEU A 33 -0.45 11.00 5.35
CA LEU A 33 -0.70 11.27 3.93
C LEU A 33 -0.61 9.98 3.10
N ALA A 34 0.40 9.15 3.34
CA ALA A 34 0.56 7.88 2.66
C ALA A 34 -0.61 6.92 2.93
N VAL A 35 -1.03 6.79 4.19
CA VAL A 35 -2.17 5.94 4.56
C VAL A 35 -3.49 6.48 4.00
N ASN A 36 -3.72 7.80 4.04
CA ASN A 36 -4.90 8.39 3.41
C ASN A 36 -4.93 8.17 1.89
N LEU A 37 -3.78 8.24 1.21
CA LEU A 37 -3.69 7.90 -0.21
C LEU A 37 -4.17 6.47 -0.48
N MET A 38 -3.76 5.51 0.34
CA MET A 38 -4.17 4.11 0.22
C MET A 38 -5.67 3.93 0.44
N LEU A 39 -6.23 4.58 1.45
CA LEU A 39 -7.63 4.44 1.83
C LEU A 39 -8.58 5.20 0.88
N THR A 40 -8.26 6.46 0.57
CA THR A 40 -9.16 7.37 -0.14
C THR A 40 -8.86 7.49 -1.63
N ASN A 41 -7.62 7.78 -2.02
CA ASN A 41 -7.29 7.97 -3.44
C ASN A 41 -7.32 6.65 -4.22
N TYR A 42 -6.84 5.57 -3.62
CA TYR A 42 -6.99 4.22 -4.20
C TYR A 42 -8.34 3.59 -3.88
N ALA A 43 -9.20 4.25 -3.09
CA ALA A 43 -10.54 3.81 -2.73
C ALA A 43 -10.57 2.32 -2.32
N LEU A 44 -9.70 1.93 -1.35
CA LEU A 44 -9.44 0.53 -1.04
C LEU A 44 -10.72 -0.23 -0.71
N LEU A 45 -11.59 0.33 0.14
CA LEU A 45 -12.85 -0.31 0.53
C LEU A 45 -13.76 -0.58 -0.67
N ASP A 46 -13.94 0.40 -1.55
CA ASP A 46 -14.81 0.25 -2.74
C ASP A 46 -14.25 -0.80 -3.70
N ASN A 47 -12.92 -0.81 -3.89
CA ASN A 47 -12.27 -1.80 -4.74
C ASN A 47 -12.31 -3.21 -4.15
N VAL A 48 -12.22 -3.36 -2.82
CA VAL A 48 -12.42 -4.63 -2.13
C VAL A 48 -13.86 -5.12 -2.29
N ASN A 49 -14.86 -4.25 -2.06
CA ASN A 49 -16.27 -4.56 -2.28
C ASN A 49 -16.52 -5.06 -3.71
N GLN A 50 -16.03 -4.32 -4.69
CA GLN A 50 -16.20 -4.64 -6.11
C GLN A 50 -15.52 -5.97 -6.47
N ALA A 51 -14.28 -6.17 -6.04
CA ALA A 51 -13.52 -7.38 -6.36
C ALA A 51 -14.07 -8.63 -5.64
N SER A 52 -14.62 -8.50 -4.42
CA SER A 52 -15.19 -9.61 -3.66
C SER A 52 -16.33 -10.30 -4.41
N THR A 53 -17.06 -9.58 -5.27
CA THR A 53 -18.12 -10.17 -6.11
C THR A 53 -17.63 -11.25 -7.07
N LEU A 54 -16.32 -11.26 -7.37
CA LEU A 54 -15.67 -12.27 -8.22
C LEU A 54 -15.42 -13.60 -7.48
N ALA A 55 -15.50 -13.61 -6.16
CA ALA A 55 -15.29 -14.79 -5.33
C ALA A 55 -16.56 -15.66 -5.31
N ARG A 56 -16.72 -16.48 -6.33
CA ARG A 56 -17.90 -17.33 -6.58
C ARG A 56 -18.32 -18.10 -5.33
N GLY A 57 -19.52 -17.80 -4.80
CA GLY A 57 -20.10 -18.46 -3.62
C GLY A 57 -19.42 -18.07 -2.28
N ARG A 58 -18.35 -17.29 -2.30
CA ARG A 58 -17.58 -16.87 -1.10
C ARG A 58 -17.38 -15.36 -1.01
N SER A 59 -18.24 -14.58 -1.66
CA SER A 59 -18.08 -13.11 -1.75
C SER A 59 -18.06 -12.44 -0.38
N GLN A 60 -18.89 -12.90 0.57
CA GLN A 60 -18.91 -12.34 1.93
C GLN A 60 -17.64 -12.68 2.71
N GLU A 61 -17.11 -13.88 2.57
CA GLU A 61 -15.84 -14.26 3.21
C GLU A 61 -14.67 -13.43 2.65
N ALA A 62 -14.61 -13.30 1.32
CA ALA A 62 -13.63 -12.47 0.65
C ALA A 62 -13.72 -11.02 1.14
N LEU A 63 -14.93 -10.45 1.17
CA LEU A 63 -15.16 -9.09 1.65
C LEU A 63 -14.66 -8.92 3.08
N ASN A 64 -15.00 -9.81 4.00
CA ASN A 64 -14.56 -9.72 5.41
C ASN A 64 -13.04 -9.73 5.53
N VAL A 65 -12.36 -10.56 4.72
CA VAL A 65 -10.88 -10.59 4.71
C VAL A 65 -10.31 -9.29 4.16
N GLY A 66 -10.86 -8.78 3.06
CA GLY A 66 -10.40 -7.55 2.43
C GLY A 66 -10.64 -6.30 3.30
N VAL A 67 -11.77 -6.24 4.00
CA VAL A 67 -12.07 -5.17 4.99
C VAL A 67 -11.02 -5.13 6.11
N GLY A 68 -10.48 -6.28 6.51
CA GLY A 68 -9.39 -6.32 7.48
C GLY A 68 -8.12 -5.56 7.07
N ALA A 69 -7.89 -5.37 5.75
CA ALA A 69 -6.80 -4.49 5.28
C ALA A 69 -7.15 -3.00 5.49
N VAL A 70 -8.40 -2.64 5.24
CA VAL A 70 -8.90 -1.27 5.48
C VAL A 70 -8.79 -0.92 6.97
N GLU A 71 -9.24 -1.83 7.84
CA GLU A 71 -9.18 -1.66 9.30
C GLU A 71 -7.75 -1.51 9.81
N ALA A 72 -6.81 -2.31 9.30
CA ALA A 72 -5.40 -2.21 9.67
C ALA A 72 -4.80 -0.84 9.32
N LEU A 73 -5.13 -0.29 8.15
CA LEU A 73 -4.70 1.05 7.75
C LEU A 73 -5.41 2.14 8.54
N GLN A 74 -6.71 1.98 8.83
CA GLN A 74 -7.46 2.93 9.64
C GLN A 74 -6.91 3.02 11.06
N GLN A 75 -6.48 1.91 11.66
CA GLN A 75 -5.84 1.89 12.98
C GLN A 75 -4.59 2.80 13.04
N VAL A 76 -3.85 2.94 11.94
CA VAL A 76 -2.72 3.89 11.89
C VAL A 76 -3.21 5.32 12.07
N LEU A 77 -4.29 5.70 11.39
CA LEU A 77 -4.85 7.04 11.50
C LEU A 77 -5.43 7.31 12.89
N ASP A 78 -6.10 6.32 13.47
CA ASP A 78 -6.77 6.42 14.77
C ASP A 78 -5.77 6.42 15.94
N TYR A 79 -4.62 5.78 15.78
CA TYR A 79 -3.58 5.72 16.80
C TYR A 79 -2.90 7.07 17.06
N PHE A 80 -2.81 7.92 16.03
CA PHE A 80 -2.18 9.23 16.15
C PHE A 80 -3.23 10.34 16.27
N ASP A 81 -2.92 11.34 17.10
CA ASP A 81 -3.80 12.47 17.38
C ASP A 81 -4.33 13.09 16.08
N SER A 82 -5.67 13.23 16.03
CA SER A 82 -6.39 13.80 14.90
C SER A 82 -6.09 15.29 14.67
N SER A 83 -5.60 16.01 15.69
CA SER A 83 -5.25 17.42 15.60
C SER A 83 -4.06 17.70 14.67
N SER A 84 -3.17 16.72 14.50
CA SER A 84 -2.02 16.81 13.60
C SER A 84 -2.36 16.29 12.20
N LYS A 85 -2.37 17.18 11.21
CA LYS A 85 -2.52 16.82 9.79
C LYS A 85 -1.28 16.15 9.21
N SER A 86 -0.15 16.24 9.87
CA SER A 86 1.13 15.73 9.42
C SER A 86 1.75 14.84 10.47
N LEU A 87 2.13 13.63 10.07
CA LEU A 87 2.87 12.68 10.89
C LEU A 87 4.14 12.27 10.15
N LYS A 88 5.24 12.95 10.47
CA LYS A 88 6.54 12.66 9.85
C LYS A 88 7.26 11.54 10.58
N VAL A 89 7.93 10.67 9.82
CA VAL A 89 8.66 9.52 10.37
C VAL A 89 9.73 9.93 11.39
N ASP A 90 10.45 11.00 11.14
CA ASP A 90 11.52 11.51 11.99
C ASP A 90 11.03 12.15 13.31
N THR A 91 9.73 12.41 13.42
CA THR A 91 9.11 13.04 14.61
C THR A 91 8.48 12.04 15.58
N ILE A 92 8.45 10.76 15.25
CA ILE A 92 7.85 9.71 16.08
C ILE A 92 8.91 8.76 16.63
N SER A 93 8.63 8.20 17.82
CA SER A 93 9.51 7.21 18.46
C SER A 93 9.62 5.94 17.63
N SER A 94 10.71 5.17 17.82
CA SER A 94 10.90 3.86 17.18
C SER A 94 9.74 2.91 17.44
N GLU A 95 9.18 2.90 18.66
CA GLU A 95 8.01 2.09 19.00
C GLU A 95 6.79 2.44 18.14
N LYS A 96 6.54 3.73 17.92
CA LYS A 96 5.46 4.20 17.04
C LYS A 96 5.73 3.86 15.58
N GLN A 97 6.99 3.94 15.13
CA GLN A 97 7.37 3.48 13.80
C GLN A 97 7.11 1.97 13.62
N GLU A 98 7.46 1.16 14.61
CA GLU A 98 7.19 -0.29 14.61
C GLU A 98 5.70 -0.59 14.55
N PHE A 99 4.88 0.15 15.28
CA PHE A 99 3.43 0.03 15.21
C PHE A 99 2.92 0.25 13.78
N VAL A 100 3.36 1.34 13.12
CA VAL A 100 2.98 1.63 11.73
C VAL A 100 3.44 0.53 10.78
N VAL A 101 4.69 0.11 10.88
CA VAL A 101 5.24 -0.97 10.05
C VAL A 101 4.42 -2.25 10.22
N LYS A 102 4.04 -2.60 11.44
CA LYS A 102 3.23 -3.78 11.73
C LYS A 102 1.82 -3.68 11.13
N ALA A 103 1.20 -2.51 11.21
CA ALA A 103 -0.11 -2.28 10.58
C ALA A 103 -0.05 -2.38 9.06
N LEU A 104 1.00 -1.84 8.42
CA LEU A 104 1.24 -1.98 6.98
C LEU A 104 1.46 -3.44 6.58
N ASP A 105 2.18 -4.22 7.38
CA ASP A 105 2.37 -5.66 7.15
C ASP A 105 1.05 -6.43 7.26
N VAL A 106 0.24 -6.12 8.27
CA VAL A 106 -1.10 -6.73 8.42
C VAL A 106 -1.98 -6.39 7.23
N ALA A 107 -2.01 -5.13 6.79
CA ALA A 107 -2.78 -4.73 5.62
C ALA A 107 -2.35 -5.50 4.36
N ALA A 108 -1.05 -5.60 4.10
CA ALA A 108 -0.52 -6.34 2.96
C ALA A 108 -0.88 -7.83 3.02
N GLN A 109 -0.76 -8.47 4.20
CA GLN A 109 -1.13 -9.87 4.40
C GLN A 109 -2.64 -10.11 4.22
N ARG A 110 -3.48 -9.18 4.67
CA ARG A 110 -4.93 -9.25 4.44
C ARG A 110 -5.28 -9.16 2.95
N ILE A 111 -4.56 -8.31 2.21
CA ILE A 111 -4.71 -8.25 0.74
C ILE A 111 -4.27 -9.57 0.11
N ASP A 112 -3.13 -10.15 0.50
CA ASP A 112 -2.71 -11.47 0.00
C ASP A 112 -3.78 -12.54 0.24
N SER A 113 -4.30 -12.61 1.46
CA SER A 113 -5.36 -13.54 1.82
C SER A 113 -6.63 -13.28 0.99
N PHE A 114 -7.02 -12.02 0.81
CA PHE A 114 -8.16 -11.64 -0.02
C PHE A 114 -8.02 -12.12 -1.48
N LEU A 115 -6.84 -11.96 -2.06
CA LEU A 115 -6.58 -12.37 -3.44
C LEU A 115 -6.74 -13.88 -3.66
N THR A 116 -6.58 -14.71 -2.62
CA THR A 116 -6.78 -16.16 -2.72
C THR A 116 -8.24 -16.56 -2.97
N TYR A 117 -9.20 -15.68 -2.67
CA TYR A 117 -10.61 -15.90 -2.95
C TYR A 117 -11.00 -15.59 -4.41
N LEU A 118 -10.16 -14.85 -5.11
CA LEU A 118 -10.47 -14.33 -6.44
C LEU A 118 -9.96 -15.26 -7.55
N PRO A 119 -10.55 -15.22 -8.76
CA PRO A 119 -10.10 -16.03 -9.87
C PRO A 119 -8.63 -15.73 -10.21
N ALA A 120 -7.78 -16.75 -10.17
CA ALA A 120 -6.33 -16.63 -10.39
C ALA A 120 -5.99 -15.89 -11.69
N ALA A 121 -6.68 -16.22 -12.80
CA ALA A 121 -6.43 -15.57 -14.09
C ALA A 121 -6.66 -14.05 -14.06
N GLN A 122 -7.58 -13.55 -13.23
CA GLN A 122 -7.81 -12.12 -13.10
C GLN A 122 -6.78 -11.46 -12.18
N VAL A 123 -6.34 -12.16 -11.14
CA VAL A 123 -5.26 -11.70 -10.27
C VAL A 123 -3.96 -11.59 -11.07
N ASP A 124 -3.64 -12.62 -11.86
CA ASP A 124 -2.43 -12.66 -12.68
C ASP A 124 -2.42 -11.57 -13.75
N LYS A 125 -3.58 -11.33 -14.40
CA LYS A 125 -3.73 -10.23 -15.36
C LYS A 125 -3.49 -8.85 -14.70
N ALA A 126 -4.01 -8.65 -13.49
CA ALA A 126 -3.82 -7.40 -12.76
C ALA A 126 -2.35 -7.22 -12.33
N LYS A 127 -1.69 -8.29 -11.87
CA LYS A 127 -0.25 -8.29 -11.55
C LYS A 127 0.62 -7.99 -12.78
N ALA A 128 0.31 -8.60 -13.93
CA ALA A 128 1.02 -8.35 -15.17
C ALA A 128 0.90 -6.88 -15.63
N LEU A 129 -0.30 -6.29 -15.49
CA LEU A 129 -0.51 -4.88 -15.80
C LEU A 129 0.33 -3.98 -14.90
N ILE A 130 0.35 -4.23 -13.59
CA ILE A 130 1.15 -3.47 -12.63
C ILE A 130 2.65 -3.59 -12.95
N ALA A 131 3.12 -4.79 -13.25
CA ALA A 131 4.52 -5.01 -13.62
C ALA A 131 4.91 -4.23 -14.88
N TYR A 132 4.03 -4.21 -15.87
CA TYR A 132 4.22 -3.43 -17.11
C TYR A 132 4.26 -1.91 -16.83
N GLU A 133 3.32 -1.38 -16.06
CA GLU A 133 3.29 0.03 -15.68
C GLU A 133 4.51 0.43 -14.86
N ASN A 134 4.96 -0.43 -13.94
CA ASN A 134 6.16 -0.20 -13.14
C ASN A 134 7.42 -0.16 -14.02
N ASP A 135 7.52 -1.03 -15.02
CA ASP A 135 8.64 -1.03 -15.98
C ASP A 135 8.66 0.25 -16.82
N LEU A 136 7.50 0.73 -17.29
CA LEU A 136 7.39 2.01 -17.99
C LEU A 136 7.84 3.18 -17.11
N ASN A 137 7.34 3.24 -15.87
CA ASN A 137 7.70 4.30 -14.92
C ASN A 137 9.21 4.29 -14.61
N LEU A 138 9.83 3.12 -14.51
CA LEU A 138 11.27 2.99 -14.31
C LEU A 138 12.07 3.52 -15.50
N LYS A 139 11.64 3.24 -16.73
CA LYS A 139 12.29 3.73 -17.95
C LYS A 139 12.17 5.24 -18.06
N GLU A 140 10.97 5.79 -17.86
CA GLU A 140 10.76 7.25 -17.90
C GLU A 140 11.58 7.96 -16.81
N TYR A 141 11.62 7.40 -15.59
CA TYR A 141 12.43 7.95 -14.52
C TYR A 141 13.93 7.95 -14.88
N ALA A 142 14.43 6.86 -15.45
CA ALA A 142 15.82 6.74 -15.85
C ALA A 142 16.19 7.75 -16.96
N GLU A 143 15.27 8.03 -17.88
CA GLU A 143 15.47 9.03 -18.92
C GLU A 143 15.50 10.46 -18.37
N GLN A 144 14.59 10.77 -17.42
CA GLN A 144 14.48 12.11 -16.83
C GLN A 144 15.56 12.42 -15.81
N ASN A 145 16.11 11.41 -15.13
CA ASN A 145 17.04 11.54 -14.01
C ASN A 145 18.37 10.84 -14.28
N LYS A 146 18.98 11.09 -15.44
CA LYS A 146 20.26 10.51 -15.84
C LYS A 146 21.35 10.78 -14.78
N GLY A 147 21.74 9.73 -14.06
CA GLY A 147 22.82 9.76 -13.08
C GLY A 147 22.39 9.88 -11.62
N GLU A 148 21.12 10.06 -11.32
CA GLU A 148 20.63 9.99 -9.94
C GLU A 148 20.29 8.54 -9.53
N LYS A 149 20.77 8.13 -8.36
CA LYS A 149 20.39 6.86 -7.76
C LYS A 149 18.92 6.91 -7.33
N TYR A 150 18.18 5.86 -7.61
CA TYR A 150 16.80 5.70 -7.12
C TYR A 150 16.77 5.81 -5.59
N LEU A 151 15.98 6.77 -5.10
CA LEU A 151 15.74 6.90 -3.66
C LEU A 151 14.65 5.92 -3.18
N ASN A 152 13.80 5.47 -4.09
CA ASN A 152 12.85 4.42 -3.81
C ASN A 152 13.43 3.09 -4.28
N PRO A 153 13.63 2.10 -3.39
CA PRO A 153 14.06 0.78 -3.82
C PRO A 153 13.03 0.21 -4.80
N THR A 154 13.53 -0.36 -5.90
CA THR A 154 12.69 -1.10 -6.83
C THR A 154 11.96 -2.23 -6.11
N PRO A 155 10.70 -2.51 -6.46
CA PRO A 155 10.04 -3.71 -5.98
C PRO A 155 10.89 -4.94 -6.29
N GLY A 156 11.29 -5.71 -5.28
CA GLY A 156 12.12 -6.91 -5.44
C GLY A 156 13.63 -6.73 -5.27
N ALA A 157 14.08 -5.54 -4.93
CA ALA A 157 15.48 -5.33 -4.51
C ALA A 157 15.63 -5.49 -2.99
#